data_0a1c58149ffe5ec8a7ccc0edc88b0412
#
_entry.id   0a1c58149ffe5ec8a7ccc0edc88b0412
#
_cell.length_a   1.000
_cell.length_b   1.000
_cell.length_c   1.000
_cell.angle_alpha   90.00
_cell.angle_beta   90.00
_cell.angle_gamma   90.00
#
_symmetry.space_group_name_H-M   'P 1'
#
loop_
_entity.id
_entity.type
_entity.pdbx_description
1 polymer ?
#
loop_
_entity_poly.entity_id
_entity_poly.type
_entity_poly.pdbx_seq_one_letter_code
_entity_poly.pdbx_strand_id
1 'polypeptide(L)'
;ALNGGRINTDAIDNSAGVDCSDHEVNIKILLGIVEAEGELTEKQRNKLLAEMTDEVGLLVLQDNYYQTQSLSVSGVRGDKAIDAQAQFIRHLEKIGRLNRAVEFLPSDEQIDERRAAGIGLTSPERAVLLAYSKMVLFDQLIASNLIDDEYVSDALVEYFPVALRERYASVML
;
A
#
# COMPACT_ATOMS: atom_id res chain seq x y z
N ALA A 1 11.54 -0.24 19.82
CA ALA A 1 10.15 0.18 19.95
C ALA A 1 9.63 -0.05 21.38
N LEU A 2 9.75 -1.26 21.94
CA LEU A 2 9.23 -1.59 23.30
C LEU A 2 9.78 -0.67 24.42
N ASN A 3 11.00 -0.19 24.28
CA ASN A 3 11.65 0.73 25.21
C ASN A 3 11.47 2.23 24.84
N GLY A 4 10.41 2.57 24.11
CA GLY A 4 10.09 3.94 23.72
C GLY A 4 10.85 4.48 22.49
N GLY A 5 11.68 3.67 21.85
CA GLY A 5 12.35 4.04 20.59
C GLY A 5 11.36 4.19 19.42
N ARG A 6 11.59 5.17 18.56
CA ARG A 6 10.81 5.36 17.32
C ARG A 6 11.50 4.64 16.17
N ILE A 7 10.87 3.59 15.68
CA ILE A 7 11.38 2.75 14.60
C ILE A 7 10.20 2.14 13.84
N ASN A 8 10.35 1.90 12.56
CA ASN A 8 9.44 1.13 11.73
C ASN A 8 10.12 -0.13 11.19
N THR A 9 9.57 -0.72 10.15
CA THR A 9 10.15 -1.84 9.40
C THR A 9 10.81 -1.32 8.13
N ASP A 10 11.74 -2.09 7.57
CA ASP A 10 12.39 -1.77 6.29
C ASP A 10 11.38 -1.57 5.16
N ALA A 11 10.26 -2.32 5.19
CA ALA A 11 9.17 -2.18 4.22
C ALA A 11 8.50 -0.80 4.24
N ILE A 12 8.51 -0.10 5.38
CA ILE A 12 8.03 1.27 5.49
C ILE A 12 9.12 2.26 5.08
N ASP A 13 10.35 2.04 5.52
CA ASP A 13 11.46 2.96 5.27
C ASP A 13 11.86 2.98 3.77
N ASN A 14 11.64 1.88 3.05
CA ASN A 14 11.95 1.75 1.61
C ASN A 14 10.69 1.73 0.71
N SER A 15 9.52 2.08 1.21
CA SER A 15 8.29 2.01 0.41
C SER A 15 8.31 2.92 -0.82
N ALA A 16 8.98 4.06 -0.77
CA ALA A 16 9.11 4.96 -1.92
C ALA A 16 9.85 4.32 -3.11
N GLY A 17 10.86 3.49 -2.84
CA GLY A 17 11.59 2.79 -3.91
C GLY A 17 10.71 1.81 -4.69
N VAL A 18 9.91 1.03 -3.98
CA VAL A 18 8.94 0.09 -4.60
C VAL A 18 7.85 0.84 -5.32
N ASP A 19 7.29 1.88 -4.72
CA ASP A 19 6.21 2.68 -5.28
C ASP A 19 6.61 3.40 -6.58
N CYS A 20 7.84 3.93 -6.64
CA CYS A 20 8.41 4.42 -7.91
C CYS A 20 8.44 3.35 -8.99
N SER A 21 8.81 2.11 -8.62
CA SER A 21 8.85 0.98 -9.54
C SER A 21 7.46 0.59 -10.03
N ASP A 22 6.47 0.61 -9.14
CA ASP A 22 5.08 0.32 -9.49
C ASP A 22 4.52 1.33 -10.47
N HIS A 23 4.73 2.64 -10.24
CA HIS A 23 4.37 3.69 -11.19
C HIS A 23 5.08 3.50 -12.54
N GLU A 24 6.38 3.22 -12.52
CA GLU A 24 7.16 2.98 -13.72
C GLU A 24 6.58 1.84 -14.57
N VAL A 25 6.28 0.69 -13.95
CA VAL A 25 5.76 -0.48 -14.64
C VAL A 25 4.38 -0.20 -15.24
N ASN A 26 3.47 0.39 -14.48
CA ASN A 26 2.11 0.67 -14.94
C ASN A 26 2.09 1.73 -16.06
N ILE A 27 2.91 2.77 -15.95
CA ILE A 27 3.07 3.77 -17.03
C ILE A 27 3.64 3.12 -18.28
N LYS A 28 4.62 2.22 -18.18
CA LYS A 28 5.17 1.49 -19.33
C LYS A 28 4.14 0.59 -20.00
N ILE A 29 3.31 -0.09 -19.22
CA ILE A 29 2.22 -0.93 -19.77
C ILE A 29 1.26 -0.06 -20.59
N LEU A 30 0.74 1.02 -20.00
CA LEU A 30 -0.19 1.93 -20.65
C LEU A 30 0.41 2.51 -21.94
N LEU A 31 1.60 3.10 -21.86
CA LEU A 31 2.24 3.72 -23.02
C LEU A 31 2.64 2.70 -24.09
N GLY A 32 2.93 1.45 -23.69
CA GLY A 32 3.18 0.36 -24.64
C GLY A 32 1.94 -0.01 -25.46
N ILE A 33 0.75 0.02 -24.85
CA ILE A 33 -0.52 -0.18 -25.56
C ILE A 33 -0.74 0.96 -26.56
N VAL A 34 -0.61 2.21 -26.12
CA VAL A 34 -0.80 3.42 -26.95
C VAL A 34 0.18 3.47 -28.13
N GLU A 35 1.43 3.05 -27.94
CA GLU A 35 2.42 2.93 -29.02
C GLU A 35 2.04 1.82 -30.02
N ALA A 36 1.56 0.67 -29.54
CA ALA A 36 1.14 -0.43 -30.40
C ALA A 36 -0.07 -0.06 -31.28
N GLU A 37 -0.94 0.81 -30.80
CA GLU A 37 -2.08 1.37 -31.55
C GLU A 37 -1.65 2.47 -32.54
N GLY A 38 -0.41 2.91 -32.48
CA GLY A 38 0.14 3.93 -33.39
C GLY A 38 -0.22 5.37 -33.04
N GLU A 39 -0.80 5.60 -31.85
CA GLU A 39 -1.18 6.94 -31.37
C GLU A 39 0.00 7.73 -30.79
N LEU A 40 1.10 7.04 -30.47
CA LEU A 40 2.28 7.62 -29.84
C LEU A 40 3.56 7.10 -30.50
N THR A 41 4.45 8.00 -30.88
CA THR A 41 5.80 7.62 -31.32
C THR A 41 6.76 7.54 -30.14
N GLU A 42 7.83 6.77 -30.25
CA GLU A 42 8.88 6.66 -29.23
C GLU A 42 9.41 8.04 -28.78
N LYS A 43 9.60 8.96 -29.72
CA LYS A 43 10.08 10.32 -29.41
C LYS A 43 9.07 11.11 -28.57
N GLN A 44 7.78 10.98 -28.90
CA GLN A 44 6.70 11.62 -28.12
C GLN A 44 6.56 10.99 -26.74
N ARG A 45 6.66 9.67 -26.65
CA ARG A 45 6.68 8.95 -25.37
C ARG A 45 7.81 9.45 -24.47
N ASN A 46 9.03 9.49 -24.99
CA ASN A 46 10.20 9.91 -24.20
C ASN A 46 10.07 11.36 -23.71
N LYS A 47 9.48 12.24 -24.52
CA LYS A 47 9.18 13.60 -24.11
C LYS A 47 8.14 13.63 -23.00
N LEU A 48 7.04 12.87 -23.14
CA LEU A 48 5.96 12.79 -22.15
C LEU A 48 6.46 12.23 -20.80
N LEU A 49 7.31 11.19 -20.83
CA LEU A 49 7.94 10.65 -19.63
C LEU A 49 8.79 11.70 -18.90
N ALA A 50 9.55 12.51 -19.62
CA ALA A 50 10.35 13.57 -19.02
C ALA A 50 9.47 14.67 -18.39
N GLU A 51 8.34 14.98 -19.01
CA GLU A 51 7.39 16.00 -18.51
C GLU A 51 6.67 15.55 -17.21
N MET A 52 6.50 14.24 -16.98
CA MET A 52 5.77 13.69 -15.82
C MET A 52 6.66 13.39 -14.61
N THR A 53 7.98 13.52 -14.71
CA THR A 53 8.91 13.06 -13.68
C THR A 53 8.60 13.66 -12.29
N ASP A 54 8.37 14.96 -12.23
CA ASP A 54 8.08 15.66 -10.97
C ASP A 54 6.73 15.23 -10.39
N GLU A 55 5.72 15.01 -11.24
CA GLU A 55 4.40 14.59 -10.82
C GLU A 55 4.41 13.16 -10.25
N VAL A 56 5.12 12.22 -10.90
CA VAL A 56 5.33 10.87 -10.35
C VAL A 56 6.01 10.95 -8.98
N GLY A 57 7.02 11.80 -8.83
CA GLY A 57 7.67 12.03 -7.55
C GLY A 57 6.69 12.53 -6.47
N LEU A 58 5.74 13.40 -6.81
CA LEU A 58 4.72 13.88 -5.88
C LEU A 58 3.72 12.77 -5.51
N LEU A 59 3.29 11.93 -6.46
CA LEU A 59 2.41 10.79 -6.19
C LEU A 59 3.08 9.82 -5.20
N VAL A 60 4.32 9.45 -5.44
CA VAL A 60 5.12 8.59 -4.56
C VAL A 60 5.24 9.19 -3.15
N LEU A 61 5.52 10.49 -3.03
CA LEU A 61 5.59 11.16 -1.73
C LEU A 61 4.24 11.15 -1.02
N GLN A 62 3.14 11.32 -1.73
CA GLN A 62 1.80 11.30 -1.19
C GLN A 62 1.43 9.93 -0.64
N ASP A 63 1.71 8.85 -1.37
CA ASP A 63 1.44 7.49 -0.95
C ASP A 63 2.24 7.10 0.30
N ASN A 64 3.51 7.49 0.34
CA ASN A 64 4.34 7.31 1.52
C ASN A 64 3.84 8.10 2.73
N TYR A 65 3.37 9.32 2.52
CA TYR A 65 2.76 10.14 3.56
C TYR A 65 1.50 9.45 4.13
N TYR A 66 0.59 8.99 3.27
CA TYR A 66 -0.63 8.32 3.71
C TYR A 66 -0.35 6.99 4.42
N GLN A 67 0.64 6.25 3.95
CA GLN A 67 1.06 5.02 4.61
C GLN A 67 1.56 5.27 6.05
N THR A 68 2.44 6.25 6.23
CA THR A 68 2.96 6.59 7.56
C THR A 68 1.89 7.25 8.45
N GLN A 69 0.98 8.03 7.86
CA GLN A 69 -0.17 8.59 8.57
C GLN A 69 -1.10 7.49 9.07
N SER A 70 -1.38 6.46 8.26
CA SER A 70 -2.18 5.30 8.65
C SER A 70 -1.61 4.61 9.88
N LEU A 71 -0.30 4.39 9.93
CA LEU A 71 0.39 3.85 11.10
C LEU A 71 0.27 4.75 12.32
N SER A 72 0.37 6.06 12.13
CA SER A 72 0.25 7.05 13.19
C SER A 72 -1.16 7.08 13.77
N VAL A 73 -2.19 7.11 12.91
CA VAL A 73 -3.60 7.05 13.32
C VAL A 73 -3.92 5.75 14.07
N SER A 74 -3.43 4.61 13.57
CA SER A 74 -3.53 3.33 14.29
C SER A 74 -2.86 3.39 15.66
N GLY A 75 -1.73 4.09 15.76
CA GLY A 75 -1.00 4.29 17.01
C GLY A 75 -1.75 5.12 18.05
N VAL A 76 -2.51 6.12 17.64
CA VAL A 76 -3.33 6.97 18.54
C VAL A 76 -4.43 6.17 19.22
N ARG A 77 -4.93 5.11 18.59
CA ARG A 77 -5.93 4.20 19.21
C ARG A 77 -5.32 3.37 20.35
N GLY A 78 -4.00 3.16 20.35
CA GLY A 78 -3.25 2.52 21.42
C GLY A 78 -3.82 1.15 21.82
N ASP A 79 -4.07 0.98 23.12
CA ASP A 79 -4.65 -0.21 23.71
C ASP A 79 -6.07 -0.53 23.24
N LYS A 80 -6.86 0.48 22.85
CA LYS A 80 -8.24 0.30 22.35
C LYS A 80 -8.30 -0.48 21.03
N ALA A 81 -7.21 -0.53 20.27
CA ALA A 81 -7.13 -1.27 19.01
C ALA A 81 -6.61 -2.71 19.19
N ILE A 82 -6.07 -3.06 20.37
CA ILE A 82 -5.31 -4.30 20.57
C ILE A 82 -6.16 -5.55 20.31
N ASP A 83 -7.45 -5.52 20.68
CA ASP A 83 -8.35 -6.66 20.49
C ASP A 83 -8.65 -6.93 19.01
N ALA A 84 -8.91 -5.88 18.24
CA ALA A 84 -9.13 -5.99 16.80
C ALA A 84 -7.84 -6.45 16.09
N GLN A 85 -6.69 -5.92 16.49
CA GLN A 85 -5.39 -6.32 15.95
C GLN A 85 -5.07 -7.78 16.29
N ALA A 86 -5.33 -8.24 17.51
CA ALA A 86 -5.18 -9.64 17.91
C ALA A 86 -6.10 -10.58 17.13
N GLN A 87 -7.35 -10.18 16.91
CA GLN A 87 -8.28 -10.96 16.06
C GLN A 87 -7.77 -11.07 14.64
N PHE A 88 -7.23 -9.99 14.08
CA PHE A 88 -6.67 -10.00 12.73
C PHE A 88 -5.44 -10.90 12.63
N ILE A 89 -4.52 -10.87 13.61
CA ILE A 89 -3.38 -11.80 13.70
C ILE A 89 -3.86 -13.24 13.67
N ARG A 90 -4.80 -13.62 14.56
CA ARG A 90 -5.36 -14.97 14.62
C ARG A 90 -6.07 -15.37 13.32
N HIS A 91 -6.75 -14.44 12.68
CA HIS A 91 -7.38 -14.70 11.38
C HIS A 91 -6.32 -15.03 10.31
N LEU A 92 -5.27 -14.25 10.22
CA LEU A 92 -4.17 -14.45 9.27
C LEU A 92 -3.45 -15.80 9.50
N GLU A 93 -3.22 -16.17 10.75
CA GLU A 93 -2.66 -17.49 11.10
C GLU A 93 -3.60 -18.62 10.71
N LYS A 94 -4.90 -18.49 10.99
CA LYS A 94 -5.91 -19.48 10.64
C LYS A 94 -6.00 -19.76 9.14
N ILE A 95 -5.86 -18.72 8.33
CA ILE A 95 -5.85 -18.86 6.85
C ILE A 95 -4.47 -19.22 6.27
N GLY A 96 -3.46 -19.45 7.13
CA GLY A 96 -2.12 -19.84 6.73
C GLY A 96 -1.29 -18.74 6.05
N ARG A 97 -1.68 -17.49 6.22
CA ARG A 97 -0.99 -16.34 5.61
C ARG A 97 0.13 -15.77 6.48
N LEU A 98 0.05 -15.93 7.79
CA LEU A 98 0.97 -15.34 8.76
C LEU A 98 1.62 -16.43 9.61
N ASN A 99 2.92 -16.29 9.83
CA ASN A 99 3.63 -16.97 10.90
C ASN A 99 4.10 -15.92 11.92
N ARG A 100 3.43 -15.85 13.05
CA ARG A 100 3.66 -14.86 14.09
C ARG A 100 5.11 -14.84 14.60
N ALA A 101 5.75 -16.00 14.71
CA ALA A 101 7.12 -16.12 15.18
C ALA A 101 8.13 -15.56 14.17
N VAL A 102 7.88 -15.74 12.88
CA VAL A 102 8.73 -15.21 11.79
C VAL A 102 8.62 -13.69 11.72
N GLU A 103 7.41 -13.15 11.94
CA GLU A 103 7.13 -11.71 11.88
C GLU A 103 7.40 -10.99 13.22
N PHE A 104 7.89 -11.69 14.22
CA PHE A 104 8.16 -11.16 15.56
C PHE A 104 6.94 -10.45 16.19
N LEU A 105 5.74 -10.93 15.91
CA LEU A 105 4.52 -10.43 16.52
C LEU A 105 4.30 -11.05 17.91
N PRO A 106 3.63 -10.35 18.83
CA PRO A 106 3.43 -10.81 20.19
C PRO A 106 2.54 -12.06 20.24
N SER A 107 2.83 -12.96 21.20
CA SER A 107 1.96 -14.10 21.53
C SER A 107 0.63 -13.63 22.12
N ASP A 108 -0.34 -14.54 22.27
CA ASP A 108 -1.62 -14.19 22.90
C ASP A 108 -1.42 -13.80 24.37
N GLU A 109 -0.50 -14.46 25.10
CA GLU A 109 -0.14 -14.12 26.48
C GLU A 109 0.47 -12.72 26.55
N GLN A 110 1.38 -12.37 25.64
CA GLN A 110 1.97 -11.04 25.58
C GLN A 110 0.93 -9.97 25.22
N ILE A 111 -0.06 -10.29 24.37
CA ILE A 111 -1.17 -9.40 24.06
C ILE A 111 -2.03 -9.16 25.31
N ASP A 112 -2.31 -10.21 26.09
CA ASP A 112 -3.09 -10.09 27.32
C ASP A 112 -2.36 -9.25 28.39
N GLU A 113 -1.05 -9.43 28.54
CA GLU A 113 -0.21 -8.60 29.40
C GLU A 113 -0.24 -7.13 28.98
N ARG A 114 -0.10 -6.84 27.67
CA ARG A 114 -0.15 -5.47 27.14
C ARG A 114 -1.52 -4.84 27.34
N ARG A 115 -2.59 -5.61 27.13
CA ARG A 115 -3.96 -5.16 27.38
C ARG A 115 -4.15 -4.76 28.85
N ALA A 116 -3.68 -5.59 29.77
CA ALA A 116 -3.75 -5.30 31.20
C ALA A 116 -2.94 -4.06 31.58
N ALA A 117 -1.85 -3.80 30.91
CA ALA A 117 -0.99 -2.63 31.09
C ALA A 117 -1.45 -1.37 30.34
N GLY A 118 -2.54 -1.43 29.55
CA GLY A 118 -2.99 -0.30 28.73
C GLY A 118 -2.02 0.03 27.58
N ILE A 119 -1.31 -0.97 27.04
CA ILE A 119 -0.28 -0.82 26.01
C ILE A 119 -0.77 -1.49 24.70
N GLY A 120 -0.72 -0.76 23.58
CA GLY A 120 -1.03 -1.29 22.25
C GLY A 120 0.16 -1.95 21.57
N LEU A 121 -0.01 -2.31 20.29
CA LEU A 121 1.08 -2.77 19.46
C LEU A 121 2.08 -1.64 19.17
N THR A 122 3.34 -2.01 19.04
CA THR A 122 4.41 -1.10 18.62
C THR A 122 4.27 -0.68 17.14
N SER A 123 4.98 0.37 16.72
CA SER A 123 4.93 0.81 15.32
C SER A 123 5.38 -0.26 14.32
N PRO A 124 6.48 -1.01 14.54
CA PRO A 124 6.86 -2.12 13.66
C PRO A 124 5.78 -3.21 13.57
N GLU A 125 5.19 -3.60 14.69
CA GLU A 125 4.12 -4.62 14.71
C GLU A 125 2.88 -4.15 13.93
N ARG A 126 2.50 -2.87 14.06
CA ARG A 126 1.42 -2.28 13.24
C ARG A 126 1.79 -2.21 11.77
N ALA A 127 3.06 -1.94 11.43
CA ALA A 127 3.54 -1.93 10.06
C ALA A 127 3.44 -3.31 9.39
N VAL A 128 3.77 -4.37 10.11
CA VAL A 128 3.55 -5.76 9.66
C VAL A 128 2.06 -5.99 9.38
N LEU A 129 1.17 -5.63 10.31
CA LEU A 129 -0.27 -5.82 10.10
C LEU A 129 -0.81 -4.99 8.93
N LEU A 130 -0.29 -3.78 8.71
CA LEU A 130 -0.64 -2.97 7.53
C LEU A 130 -0.24 -3.67 6.23
N ALA A 131 0.97 -4.24 6.16
CA ALA A 131 1.43 -5.00 5.00
C ALA A 131 0.53 -6.20 4.71
N TYR A 132 0.21 -7.01 5.72
CA TYR A 132 -0.69 -8.14 5.57
C TYR A 132 -2.12 -7.74 5.22
N SER A 133 -2.62 -6.61 5.71
CA SER A 133 -3.94 -6.10 5.33
C SER A 133 -4.01 -5.73 3.85
N LYS A 134 -2.96 -5.12 3.31
CA LYS A 134 -2.86 -4.82 1.87
C LYS A 134 -2.86 -6.10 1.03
N MET A 135 -2.05 -7.11 1.41
CA MET A 135 -1.98 -8.38 0.67
C MET A 135 -3.33 -9.11 0.66
N VAL A 136 -4.01 -9.19 1.82
CA VAL A 136 -5.34 -9.82 1.90
C VAL A 136 -6.37 -9.06 1.08
N LEU A 137 -6.37 -7.72 1.16
CA LEU A 137 -7.27 -6.87 0.39
C LEU A 137 -7.03 -7.06 -1.12
N PHE A 138 -5.77 -7.07 -1.55
CA PHE A 138 -5.40 -7.32 -2.94
C PHE A 138 -5.97 -8.65 -3.45
N ASP A 139 -5.73 -9.75 -2.72
CA ASP A 139 -6.25 -11.06 -3.11
C ASP A 139 -7.78 -11.10 -3.18
N GLN A 140 -8.45 -10.42 -2.24
CA GLN A 140 -9.91 -10.34 -2.21
C GLN A 140 -10.47 -9.51 -3.37
N LEU A 141 -9.84 -8.41 -3.73
CA LEU A 141 -10.21 -7.57 -4.87
C LEU A 141 -10.07 -8.36 -6.18
N ILE A 142 -8.92 -9.02 -6.40
CA ILE A 142 -8.69 -9.82 -7.61
C ILE A 142 -9.68 -11.00 -7.72
N ALA A 143 -10.09 -11.59 -6.59
CA ALA A 143 -11.07 -12.69 -6.57
C ALA A 143 -12.53 -12.23 -6.68
N SER A 144 -12.80 -10.92 -6.67
CA SER A 144 -14.13 -10.33 -6.73
C SER A 144 -14.41 -9.73 -8.10
N ASN A 145 -15.69 -9.37 -8.34
CA ASN A 145 -16.07 -8.58 -9.51
C ASN A 145 -16.02 -7.06 -9.25
N LEU A 146 -15.47 -6.65 -8.10
CA LEU A 146 -15.47 -5.25 -7.70
C LEU A 146 -14.55 -4.41 -8.59
N ILE A 147 -13.49 -5.02 -9.13
CA ILE A 147 -12.56 -4.34 -10.05
C ILE A 147 -13.21 -3.95 -11.38
N ASP A 148 -14.32 -4.62 -11.75
CA ASP A 148 -15.10 -4.32 -12.97
C ASP A 148 -16.25 -3.33 -12.70
N ASP A 149 -16.39 -2.83 -11.46
CA ASP A 149 -17.40 -1.87 -11.08
C ASP A 149 -17.03 -0.45 -11.55
N GLU A 150 -17.92 0.20 -12.27
CA GLU A 150 -17.71 1.54 -12.83
C GLU A 150 -17.32 2.57 -11.75
N TYR A 151 -17.84 2.44 -10.52
CA TYR A 151 -17.49 3.32 -9.42
C TYR A 151 -16.02 3.17 -8.97
N VAL A 152 -15.44 1.98 -9.12
CA VAL A 152 -14.04 1.71 -8.74
C VAL A 152 -13.07 2.05 -9.88
N SER A 153 -13.54 2.12 -11.11
CA SER A 153 -12.72 2.45 -12.28
C SER A 153 -12.04 3.82 -12.18
N ASP A 154 -12.67 4.79 -11.53
CA ASP A 154 -12.09 6.11 -11.28
C ASP A 154 -10.76 6.01 -10.52
N ALA A 155 -10.65 5.07 -9.57
CA ALA A 155 -9.41 4.86 -8.81
C ALA A 155 -8.24 4.42 -9.70
N LEU A 156 -8.50 3.64 -10.75
CA LEU A 156 -7.48 3.26 -11.73
C LEU A 156 -7.00 4.50 -12.52
N VAL A 157 -7.92 5.33 -12.96
CA VAL A 157 -7.59 6.54 -13.71
C VAL A 157 -6.81 7.53 -12.82
N GLU A 158 -7.24 7.71 -11.57
CA GLU A 158 -6.60 8.60 -10.60
C GLU A 158 -5.18 8.18 -10.18
N TYR A 159 -4.84 6.91 -10.33
CA TYR A 159 -3.50 6.39 -10.05
C TYR A 159 -2.43 6.99 -10.99
N PHE A 160 -2.79 7.33 -12.22
CA PHE A 160 -1.84 7.84 -13.22
C PHE A 160 -1.64 9.36 -13.12
N PRO A 161 -0.47 9.88 -13.58
CA PRO A 161 -0.25 11.32 -13.74
C PRO A 161 -1.32 11.99 -14.61
N VAL A 162 -1.63 13.28 -14.32
CA VAL A 162 -2.67 14.06 -15.01
C VAL A 162 -2.50 14.04 -16.53
N ALA A 163 -1.26 14.16 -17.01
CA ALA A 163 -0.97 14.15 -18.44
C ALA A 163 -1.40 12.85 -19.15
N LEU A 164 -1.41 11.72 -18.43
CA LEU A 164 -1.89 10.44 -18.95
C LEU A 164 -3.41 10.32 -18.81
N ARG A 165 -3.96 10.73 -17.68
CA ARG A 165 -5.42 10.72 -17.43
C ARG A 165 -6.18 11.50 -18.49
N GLU A 166 -5.72 12.71 -18.82
CA GLU A 166 -6.38 13.57 -19.79
C GLU A 166 -6.32 13.03 -21.23
N ARG A 167 -5.31 12.23 -21.56
CA ARG A 167 -5.08 11.77 -22.93
C ARG A 167 -5.52 10.34 -23.18
N TYR A 168 -5.38 9.47 -22.19
CA TYR A 168 -5.46 8.02 -22.35
C TYR A 168 -6.40 7.31 -21.36
N ALA A 169 -7.32 8.04 -20.72
CA ALA A 169 -8.27 7.43 -19.80
C ALA A 169 -9.07 6.28 -20.45
N SER A 170 -9.42 6.41 -21.72
CA SER A 170 -10.14 5.36 -22.46
C SER A 170 -9.31 4.10 -22.75
N VAL A 171 -8.00 4.18 -22.62
CA VAL A 171 -7.08 3.03 -22.79
C VAL A 171 -6.82 2.35 -21.44
N MET A 172 -7.07 3.04 -20.32
CA MET A 172 -6.92 2.50 -18.96
C MET A 172 -8.10 1.61 -18.56
N LEU A 173 -9.29 1.87 -19.11
CA LEU A 173 -10.55 1.20 -18.83
C LEU A 173 -10.88 0.16 -19.90
#